data_ee6274ae3f2f11de63d69b3577f69fd5
#
_entry.id   ee6274ae3f2f11de63d69b3577f69fd5
#
_cell.length_a   1.000
_cell.length_b   1.000
_cell.length_c   1.000
_cell.angle_alpha   90.00
_cell.angle_beta   90.00
_cell.angle_gamma   90.00
#
_symmetry.space_group_name_H-M   'P 1'
#
loop_
_entity.id
_entity.type
_entity.pdbx_description
1 polymer ?
#
loop_
_entity_poly.entity_id
_entity_poly.type
_entity_poly.pdbx_seq_one_letter_code
_entity_poly.pdbx_strand_id
1 'polypeptide(L)'
;GECGGYMVLGKCLVDKDGVSHQMADLLGLITSYEKRKFNLGYRKAFPKSPFLKFDHSDCLRGHEFHYSSILDQPDQPLLEIMDADGNSLPQTGSRRGNVSGTFFHLIAKETK
;
A
#
# COMPACT_ATOMS: atom_id res chain seq x y z
N GLY A 1 -7.45 -0.53 -4.77
CA GLY A 1 -6.59 0.29 -5.64
C GLY A 1 -5.12 0.02 -5.43
N GLU A 2 -4.34 0.18 -6.46
CA GLU A 2 -2.89 0.06 -6.42
C GLU A 2 -2.23 1.40 -6.69
N CYS A 3 -1.15 1.71 -5.98
CA CYS A 3 -0.35 2.93 -6.15
C CYS A 3 -1.18 4.22 -6.21
N GLY A 4 -1.25 4.90 -7.36
CA GLY A 4 -2.05 6.12 -7.51
C GLY A 4 -3.51 5.90 -7.18
N GLY A 5 -4.08 4.75 -7.55
CA GLY A 5 -5.43 4.37 -7.16
C GLY A 5 -5.60 4.25 -5.65
N TYR A 6 -4.59 3.74 -4.96
CA TYR A 6 -4.58 3.69 -3.50
C TYR A 6 -4.61 5.10 -2.89
N MET A 7 -3.79 6.01 -3.42
CA MET A 7 -3.76 7.39 -2.94
C MET A 7 -5.11 8.10 -3.14
N VAL A 8 -5.76 7.86 -4.27
CA VAL A 8 -7.09 8.45 -4.57
C VAL A 8 -8.16 7.95 -3.60
N LEU A 9 -8.07 6.71 -3.13
CA LEU A 9 -9.01 6.16 -2.15
C LEU A 9 -8.81 6.76 -0.75
N GLY A 10 -7.65 7.36 -0.49
CA GLY A 10 -7.28 7.90 0.81
C GLY A 10 -8.07 9.13 1.22
N LYS A 11 -7.73 9.65 2.39
CA LYS A 11 -8.37 10.84 2.97
C LYS A 11 -7.86 12.11 2.32
N CYS A 12 -6.53 12.26 2.21
CA CYS A 12 -5.95 13.41 1.54
C CYS A 12 -4.53 13.10 1.02
N LEU A 13 -4.08 13.94 0.11
CA LEU A 13 -2.75 13.92 -0.46
C LEU A 13 -2.13 15.29 -0.29
N VAL A 14 -0.94 15.34 0.28
CA VAL A 14 -0.16 16.58 0.43
C VAL A 14 0.79 16.66 -0.75
N ASP A 15 0.71 17.73 -1.53
CA ASP A 15 1.57 17.90 -2.71
C ASP A 15 2.98 18.37 -2.32
N LYS A 16 3.84 18.54 -3.32
CA LYS A 16 5.24 18.94 -3.10
C LYS A 16 5.39 20.32 -2.44
N ASP A 17 4.37 21.16 -2.55
CA ASP A 17 4.35 22.50 -1.97
C ASP A 17 3.70 22.54 -0.58
N GLY A 18 3.32 21.39 -0.04
CA GLY A 18 2.68 21.28 1.28
C GLY A 18 1.19 21.53 1.29
N VAL A 19 0.56 21.63 0.11
CA VAL A 19 -0.89 21.84 0.01
C VAL A 19 -1.63 20.52 0.05
N SER A 20 -2.62 20.42 0.95
CA SER A 20 -3.46 19.24 1.08
C SER A 20 -4.58 19.22 0.07
N HIS A 21 -4.76 18.08 -0.58
CA HIS A 21 -5.85 17.83 -1.53
C HIS A 21 -6.73 16.71 -0.99
N GLN A 22 -8.02 16.99 -0.85
CA GLN A 22 -8.98 15.99 -0.41
C GLN A 22 -9.12 14.91 -1.48
N MET A 23 -9.04 13.64 -1.05
CA MET A 23 -9.25 12.48 -1.90
C MET A 23 -10.64 11.89 -1.66
N ALA A 24 -10.89 10.65 -2.09
CA ALA A 24 -12.22 10.03 -1.99
C ALA A 24 -12.67 9.73 -0.55
N ASP A 25 -11.74 9.70 0.39
CA ASP A 25 -12.00 9.45 1.83
C ASP A 25 -12.69 8.10 2.11
N LEU A 26 -12.41 7.11 1.27
CA LEU A 26 -12.88 5.73 1.48
C LEU A 26 -11.91 4.94 2.36
N LEU A 27 -10.67 5.40 2.47
CA LEU A 27 -9.64 4.91 3.38
C LEU A 27 -9.06 6.11 4.14
N GLY A 28 -8.47 5.85 5.30
CA GLY A 28 -7.87 6.90 6.11
C GLY A 28 -6.47 7.33 5.70
N LEU A 29 -5.95 6.80 4.62
CA LEU A 29 -4.59 7.05 4.12
C LEU A 29 -4.33 8.54 3.87
N ILE A 30 -3.23 9.04 4.40
CA ILE A 30 -2.71 10.37 4.09
C ILE A 30 -1.31 10.20 3.52
N THR A 31 -1.09 10.73 2.32
CA THR A 31 0.19 10.64 1.61
C THR A 31 0.77 12.02 1.36
N SER A 32 2.08 12.09 1.16
CA SER A 32 2.78 13.35 0.94
C SER A 32 3.86 13.22 -0.12
N TYR A 33 3.98 14.26 -0.95
CA TYR A 33 5.09 14.46 -1.89
C TYR A 33 6.07 15.55 -1.43
N GLU A 34 5.88 16.12 -0.23
CA GLU A 34 6.76 17.18 0.27
C GLU A 34 8.20 16.72 0.39
N LYS A 35 8.39 15.51 0.91
CA LYS A 35 9.71 14.88 0.98
C LYS A 35 9.68 13.69 0.05
N ARG A 36 10.32 13.82 -1.10
CA ARG A 36 10.41 12.74 -2.05
C ARG A 36 11.23 11.61 -1.46
N LYS A 37 10.58 10.54 -1.10
CA LYS A 37 11.22 9.30 -0.71
C LYS A 37 10.94 8.26 -1.77
N PHE A 38 12.00 7.81 -2.43
CA PHE A 38 11.89 6.80 -3.47
C PHE A 38 11.74 5.42 -2.82
N ASN A 39 10.60 4.80 -3.03
CA ASN A 39 10.33 3.45 -2.55
C ASN A 39 10.30 2.52 -3.75
N LEU A 40 11.36 1.74 -3.90
CA LEU A 40 11.52 0.80 -5.01
C LEU A 40 12.05 -0.52 -4.49
N GLY A 41 11.51 -1.60 -4.99
CA GLY A 41 12.08 -2.91 -4.80
C GLY A 41 11.08 -4.03 -4.95
N TYR A 42 11.61 -5.24 -5.06
CA TYR A 42 10.81 -6.44 -5.02
C TYR A 42 10.30 -6.68 -3.60
N ARG A 43 9.06 -7.16 -3.52
CA ARG A 43 8.38 -7.39 -2.26
C ARG A 43 7.71 -8.74 -2.26
N LYS A 44 7.62 -9.34 -1.08
CA LYS A 44 6.72 -10.45 -0.80
C LYS A 44 5.59 -9.94 0.06
N ALA A 45 4.37 -10.34 -0.25
CA ALA A 45 3.18 -9.88 0.45
C ALA A 45 2.34 -11.09 0.88
N PHE A 46 1.90 -11.04 2.14
CA PHE A 46 1.03 -12.06 2.72
C PHE A 46 -0.27 -11.39 3.14
N PRO A 47 -1.43 -11.79 2.58
CA PRO A 47 -2.70 -11.22 3.00
C PRO A 47 -2.93 -11.41 4.50
N LYS A 48 -3.35 -10.35 5.19
CA LYS A 48 -3.69 -10.41 6.62
C LYS A 48 -5.03 -11.08 6.87
N SER A 49 -5.93 -10.97 5.90
CA SER A 49 -7.23 -11.60 5.89
C SER A 49 -7.62 -11.90 4.45
N PRO A 50 -8.55 -12.83 4.20
CA PRO A 50 -8.93 -13.15 2.82
C PRO A 50 -9.41 -11.91 2.07
N PHE A 51 -8.87 -11.71 0.86
CA PHE A 51 -9.36 -10.71 -0.09
C PHE A 51 -9.17 -11.21 -1.50
N LEU A 52 -10.12 -10.87 -2.39
CA LEU A 52 -10.19 -11.48 -3.72
C LEU A 52 -10.15 -13.00 -3.58
N LYS A 53 -9.22 -13.67 -4.26
CA LYS A 53 -9.03 -15.13 -4.17
C LYS A 53 -7.80 -15.54 -3.34
N PHE A 54 -7.23 -14.59 -2.59
CA PHE A 54 -6.03 -14.83 -1.80
C PHE A 54 -6.35 -14.86 -0.31
N ASP A 55 -5.56 -15.62 0.45
CA ASP A 55 -5.64 -15.66 1.89
C ASP A 55 -4.24 -15.61 2.53
N HIS A 56 -4.18 -15.70 3.87
CA HIS A 56 -2.95 -15.56 4.63
C HIS A 56 -1.90 -16.65 4.33
N SER A 57 -2.27 -17.76 3.72
CA SER A 57 -1.34 -18.81 3.33
C SER A 57 -0.68 -18.53 1.98
N ASP A 58 -1.19 -17.58 1.22
CA ASP A 58 -0.64 -17.23 -0.07
C ASP A 58 0.54 -16.26 0.08
N CYS A 59 1.62 -16.53 -0.64
CA CYS A 59 2.73 -15.59 -0.78
C CYS A 59 2.64 -14.93 -2.16
N LEU A 60 2.44 -13.62 -2.17
CA LEU A 60 2.34 -12.85 -3.39
C LEU A 60 3.68 -12.19 -3.68
N ARG A 61 4.11 -12.21 -4.93
CA ARG A 61 5.31 -11.53 -5.38
C ARG A 61 4.96 -10.32 -6.22
N GLY A 62 5.65 -9.23 -5.98
CA GLY A 62 5.44 -8.00 -6.69
C GLY A 62 6.53 -7.00 -6.41
N HIS A 63 6.27 -5.75 -6.69
CA HIS A 63 7.20 -4.67 -6.43
C HIS A 63 6.47 -3.40 -5.99
N GLU A 64 7.23 -2.53 -5.31
CA GLU A 64 6.81 -1.17 -5.02
C GLU A 64 7.61 -0.20 -5.88
N PHE A 65 6.92 0.84 -6.35
CA PHE A 65 7.55 1.94 -7.05
C PHE A 65 6.70 3.19 -6.81
N HIS A 66 7.12 4.06 -5.89
CA HIS A 66 6.42 5.32 -5.64
C HIS A 66 7.34 6.35 -4.99
N TYR A 67 7.03 7.63 -5.20
CA TYR A 67 7.78 8.75 -4.66
C TYR A 67 7.10 9.41 -3.46
N SER A 68 5.89 9.02 -3.14
CA SER A 68 5.18 9.56 -1.98
C SER A 68 5.58 8.85 -0.70
N SER A 69 5.46 9.54 0.41
CA SER A 69 5.56 8.96 1.74
C SER A 69 4.18 8.84 2.38
N ILE A 70 4.05 7.90 3.30
CA ILE A 70 2.82 7.71 4.07
C ILE A 70 2.94 8.53 5.33
N LEU A 71 2.01 9.50 5.54
CA LEU A 71 1.93 10.27 6.77
C LEU A 71 1.03 9.58 7.80
N ASP A 72 -0.03 8.94 7.36
CA ASP A 72 -0.96 8.22 8.23
C ASP A 72 -1.62 7.07 7.47
N GLN A 73 -1.79 5.95 8.14
CA GLN A 73 -2.35 4.73 7.59
C GLN A 73 -3.15 4.01 8.68
N PRO A 74 -4.30 4.60 9.11
CA PRO A 74 -5.00 4.13 10.31
C PRO A 74 -5.89 2.90 10.11
N ASP A 75 -6.19 2.53 8.86
CA ASP A 75 -7.09 1.42 8.58
C ASP A 75 -6.42 0.07 8.85
N GLN A 76 -7.21 -1.01 8.84
CA GLN A 76 -6.67 -2.36 9.01
C GLN A 76 -5.65 -2.67 7.93
N PRO A 77 -4.49 -3.27 8.28
CA PRO A 77 -3.50 -3.65 7.28
C PRO A 77 -4.06 -4.70 6.33
N LEU A 78 -3.84 -4.50 5.04
CA LEU A 78 -4.26 -5.44 4.00
C LEU A 78 -3.26 -6.59 3.86
N LEU A 79 -1.97 -6.25 3.89
CA LEU A 79 -0.88 -7.17 3.60
C LEU A 79 0.20 -7.06 4.67
N GLU A 80 0.92 -8.15 4.89
CA GLU A 80 2.24 -8.12 5.49
C GLU A 80 3.25 -8.05 4.35
N ILE A 81 4.06 -7.01 4.32
CA ILE A 81 5.02 -6.75 3.26
C ILE A 81 6.44 -6.99 3.76
N MET A 82 7.20 -7.76 3.00
CA MET A 82 8.61 -8.02 3.27
C MET A 82 9.44 -7.64 2.05
N ASP A 83 10.66 -7.14 2.31
CA ASP A 83 11.63 -6.89 1.26
C ASP A 83 12.37 -8.19 0.85
N ALA A 84 13.32 -8.07 -0.08
CA ALA A 84 14.06 -9.22 -0.58
C ALA A 84 14.92 -9.89 0.51
N ASP A 85 15.27 -9.16 1.57
CA ASP A 85 16.09 -9.66 2.69
C ASP A 85 15.26 -10.23 3.84
N GLY A 86 13.92 -10.24 3.70
CA GLY A 86 13.01 -10.77 4.70
C GLY A 86 12.63 -9.79 5.80
N ASN A 87 12.97 -8.50 5.67
CA ASN A 87 12.61 -7.47 6.63
C ASN A 87 11.17 -7.00 6.41
N SER A 88 10.41 -6.87 7.50
CA SER A 88 9.05 -6.32 7.44
C SER A 88 9.08 -4.83 7.14
N LEU A 89 8.18 -4.39 6.26
CA LEU A 89 8.05 -3.00 5.85
C LEU A 89 6.72 -2.41 6.31
N PRO A 90 6.65 -1.07 6.54
CA PRO A 90 5.46 -0.44 7.06
C PRO A 90 4.34 -0.22 6.04
N GLN A 91 4.61 -0.34 4.73
CA GLN A 91 3.65 -0.06 3.67
C GLN A 91 2.67 -1.23 3.47
N THR A 92 1.89 -1.52 4.49
CA THR A 92 1.03 -2.70 4.54
C THR A 92 -0.22 -2.61 3.67
N GLY A 93 -0.52 -1.43 3.11
CA GLY A 93 -1.82 -1.20 2.49
C GLY A 93 -2.92 -1.06 3.53
N SER A 94 -4.13 -0.85 3.08
CA SER A 94 -5.27 -0.58 3.95
C SER A 94 -6.52 -1.32 3.50
N ARG A 95 -7.36 -1.68 4.47
CA ARG A 95 -8.66 -2.30 4.23
C ARG A 95 -9.69 -1.68 5.17
N ARG A 96 -10.81 -1.22 4.61
CA ARG A 96 -11.95 -0.72 5.34
C ARG A 96 -13.22 -1.26 4.68
N GLY A 97 -13.89 -2.25 5.31
CA GLY A 97 -15.03 -2.92 4.71
C GLY A 97 -14.64 -3.59 3.38
N ASN A 98 -15.30 -3.19 2.31
CA ASN A 98 -15.03 -3.70 0.97
C ASN A 98 -14.02 -2.86 0.17
N VAL A 99 -13.46 -1.82 0.79
CA VAL A 99 -12.48 -0.94 0.16
C VAL A 99 -11.09 -1.38 0.59
N SER A 100 -10.19 -1.58 -0.37
CA SER A 100 -8.81 -1.95 -0.12
C SER A 100 -7.86 -1.27 -1.09
N GLY A 101 -6.62 -1.06 -0.66
CA GLY A 101 -5.59 -0.47 -1.50
C GLY A 101 -4.21 -0.72 -0.95
N THR A 102 -3.21 -0.61 -1.82
CA THR A 102 -1.81 -0.85 -1.48
C THR A 102 -0.88 -0.19 -2.49
N PHE A 103 0.37 0.07 -2.07
CA PHE A 103 1.45 0.43 -2.98
C PHE A 103 2.12 -0.78 -3.63
N PHE A 104 1.74 -1.98 -3.22
CA PHE A 104 2.29 -3.21 -3.76
C PHE A 104 1.68 -3.51 -5.13
N HIS A 105 2.53 -3.74 -6.14
CA HIS A 105 2.12 -4.19 -7.47
C HIS A 105 2.31 -5.69 -7.58
N LEU A 106 1.20 -6.40 -7.70
CA LEU A 106 1.22 -7.84 -7.87
C LEU A 106 1.80 -8.24 -9.22
N ILE A 107 2.82 -9.09 -9.22
CA ILE A 107 3.38 -9.70 -10.42
C ILE A 107 2.90 -11.15 -10.53
N ALA A 108 3.02 -11.92 -9.46
CA ALA A 108 2.68 -13.33 -9.46
C ALA A 108 2.39 -13.84 -8.06
N LYS A 109 1.65 -14.94 -7.99
CA LYS A 109 1.52 -15.74 -6.78
C LYS A 109 2.67 -16.75 -6.76
N GLU A 110 3.38 -16.83 -5.62
CA GLU A 110 4.46 -17.81 -5.48
C GLU A 110 3.88 -19.20 -5.40
N THR A 111 4.29 -20.08 -6.30
CA THR A 111 3.92 -21.50 -6.27
C THR A 111 4.81 -22.24 -5.28
N LYS A 112 4.18 -22.97 -4.40
CA LYS A 112 4.92 -23.85 -3.49
C LYS A 112 5.26 -25.16 -4.17
#